data_3aea101cb72fb8fa99d1db51b36d53be
#
_entry.id   3aea101cb72fb8fa99d1db51b36d53be
#
_cell.length_a   1.000
_cell.length_b   1.000
_cell.length_c   1.000
_cell.angle_alpha   90.00
_cell.angle_beta   90.00
_cell.angle_gamma   90.00
#
_symmetry.space_group_name_H-M   'P 1'
#
loop_
_entity.id
_entity.type
_entity.pdbx_description
1 polymer ?
#
loop_
_entity_poly.entity_id
_entity_poly.type
_entity_poly.pdbx_seq_one_letter_code
_entity_poly.pdbx_strand_id
1 'polypeptide(L)'
;MPKFASRLKQVTNALRYLARGDVSGLFRRLKWYGREYNHDKLRRRLANGNGIVWGILCTPHTLFIARAISERLASHGIESEIVTGSPKSFDHDLYIVLCAQMFKHLPPAGKRVIFQLEQSVSSRWFTQNYMNILTESLGVLEYSLTNIDFLAKNGLKYPNVHYLPIGASLDEEFEGNATQKKYDFVFYGDSLSSERRRRFLEKLQEKYSVKICNDLFGDELYVIIKESRVVINIHYYEGALLEMPRICECISLGVPVLSEGTSDQDEYPELEGAVKFFDEGSIDSMMARASEVLNNVESISKALEGAVSVSAARFNFMFDRFLVAIGVVPADVILDRPIYMARRSDFFALSLPETIERRKTIAQSLPVGCELFDGIRHSSGWIGCGGSFNALSRYALENEAGRLTVIEDDVELPDNFNDILIEINEYLDARKSKWDIFSGLMADVHPKAKIISVDQYEGRTYVTIDKMTSTVFNIYNESALKILSQWDPLNTDAVTNTIDRYLERQEDIRVVVALPFIAGHKEDATSTLWGFENERYTPMIAEAQRKIEALVEEWHRGNHV
;
A
#
# COMPACT_ATOMS: atom_id res chain seq x y z
N MET A 1 -23.60 14.65 22.01
CA MET A 1 -22.63 15.70 22.36
C MET A 1 -21.41 15.79 21.45
N PRO A 2 -20.86 14.73 20.79
CA PRO A 2 -19.69 14.88 19.92
C PRO A 2 -19.89 15.75 18.68
N LYS A 3 -21.09 15.74 18.09
CA LYS A 3 -21.39 16.58 16.90
C LYS A 3 -21.39 18.09 17.17
N PHE A 4 -21.67 18.52 18.39
CA PHE A 4 -21.70 19.93 18.75
C PHE A 4 -20.28 20.49 18.96
N ALA A 5 -19.40 19.73 19.60
CA ALA A 5 -18.00 20.09 19.77
C ALA A 5 -17.24 20.17 18.44
N SER A 6 -17.53 19.24 17.49
CA SER A 6 -16.97 19.25 16.14
C SER A 6 -17.42 20.49 15.35
N ARG A 7 -18.69 20.88 15.41
CA ARG A 7 -19.20 22.09 14.74
C ARG A 7 -18.63 23.38 15.34
N LEU A 8 -18.48 23.43 16.66
CA LEU A 8 -17.87 24.60 17.33
C LEU A 8 -16.41 24.79 16.89
N LYS A 9 -15.65 23.68 16.80
CA LYS A 9 -14.26 23.67 16.32
C LYS A 9 -14.15 24.09 14.84
N GLN A 10 -15.11 23.71 14.02
CA GLN A 10 -15.21 24.15 12.62
C GLN A 10 -15.46 25.66 12.50
N VAL A 11 -16.35 26.22 13.32
CA VAL A 11 -16.64 27.65 13.37
C VAL A 11 -15.44 28.45 13.87
N THR A 12 -14.76 27.97 14.90
CA THR A 12 -13.56 28.63 15.45
C THR A 12 -12.42 28.64 14.42
N ASN A 13 -12.24 27.56 13.67
CA ASN A 13 -11.25 27.51 12.59
C ASN A 13 -11.63 28.44 11.41
N ALA A 14 -12.91 28.50 11.03
CA ALA A 14 -13.38 29.42 10.01
C ALA A 14 -13.11 30.89 10.40
N LEU A 15 -13.37 31.26 11.66
CA LEU A 15 -13.08 32.59 12.19
C LEU A 15 -11.59 32.91 12.17
N ARG A 16 -10.70 31.93 12.41
CA ARG A 16 -9.24 32.12 12.30
C ARG A 16 -8.78 32.41 10.87
N TYR A 17 -9.36 31.76 9.86
CA TYR A 17 -9.09 32.06 8.45
C TYR A 17 -9.53 33.48 8.08
N LEU A 18 -10.73 33.88 8.51
CA LEU A 18 -11.25 35.23 8.31
C LEU A 18 -10.39 36.29 8.99
N ALA A 19 -9.96 36.03 10.24
CA ALA A 19 -9.09 36.95 10.98
C ALA A 19 -7.69 37.11 10.37
N ARG A 20 -7.24 36.16 9.56
CA ARG A 20 -5.97 36.20 8.80
C ARG A 20 -6.13 36.77 7.38
N GLY A 21 -7.35 37.10 6.96
CA GLY A 21 -7.64 37.58 5.61
C GLY A 21 -7.56 36.50 4.52
N ASP A 22 -7.37 35.20 4.90
CA ASP A 22 -7.27 34.08 3.96
C ASP A 22 -8.66 33.53 3.60
N VAL A 23 -9.39 34.34 2.84
CA VAL A 23 -10.74 33.98 2.35
C VAL A 23 -10.68 32.82 1.35
N SER A 24 -9.61 32.74 0.55
CA SER A 24 -9.43 31.66 -0.44
C SER A 24 -9.17 30.31 0.22
N GLY A 25 -8.37 30.27 1.27
CA GLY A 25 -8.13 29.09 2.09
C GLY A 25 -9.39 28.62 2.82
N LEU A 26 -10.21 29.57 3.31
CA LEU A 26 -11.51 29.24 3.89
C LEU A 26 -12.44 28.58 2.87
N PHE A 27 -12.57 29.15 1.67
CA PHE A 27 -13.42 28.58 0.60
C PHE A 27 -12.91 27.22 0.13
N ARG A 28 -11.60 27.02 -0.03
CA ARG A 28 -11.00 25.72 -0.36
C ARG A 28 -11.35 24.68 0.71
N ARG A 29 -11.24 25.04 1.97
CA ARG A 29 -11.54 24.15 3.10
C ARG A 29 -13.02 23.83 3.23
N LEU A 30 -13.90 24.81 3.03
CA LEU A 30 -15.35 24.60 2.97
C LEU A 30 -15.75 23.71 1.79
N LYS A 31 -15.12 23.87 0.63
CA LYS A 31 -15.31 23.02 -0.55
C LYS A 31 -14.80 21.59 -0.29
N TRP A 32 -13.71 21.45 0.44
CA TRP A 32 -13.19 20.15 0.83
C TRP A 32 -14.08 19.46 1.86
N TYR A 33 -14.54 20.16 2.91
CA TYR A 33 -15.49 19.63 3.89
C TYR A 33 -16.90 19.37 3.32
N GLY A 34 -17.29 20.05 2.26
CA GLY A 34 -18.56 19.86 1.58
C GLY A 34 -18.56 18.73 0.54
N ARG A 35 -17.39 18.18 0.20
CA ARG A 35 -17.29 17.02 -0.69
C ARG A 35 -17.60 15.75 0.08
N GLU A 36 -18.75 15.17 -0.22
CA GLU A 36 -19.12 13.85 0.26
C GLU A 36 -18.58 12.79 -0.71
N TYR A 37 -17.51 12.11 -0.33
CA TYR A 37 -16.99 11.00 -1.12
C TYR A 37 -17.84 9.75 -0.92
N ASN A 38 -17.89 8.87 -1.90
CA ASN A 38 -18.56 7.58 -1.76
C ASN A 38 -17.97 6.74 -0.61
N HIS A 39 -16.66 6.85 -0.39
CA HIS A 39 -15.97 6.33 0.78
C HIS A 39 -16.60 6.77 2.11
N ASP A 40 -17.00 8.04 2.26
CA ASP A 40 -17.66 8.52 3.48
C ASP A 40 -19.07 7.95 3.63
N LYS A 41 -19.76 7.72 2.51
CA LYS A 41 -21.06 7.04 2.49
C LYS A 41 -20.94 5.59 2.96
N LEU A 42 -19.91 4.88 2.47
CA LEU A 42 -19.59 3.51 2.87
C LEU A 42 -19.37 3.44 4.39
N ARG A 43 -18.51 4.30 4.93
CA ARG A 43 -18.22 4.35 6.37
C ARG A 43 -19.45 4.63 7.23
N ARG A 44 -20.29 5.60 6.84
CA ARG A 44 -21.53 5.90 7.60
C ARG A 44 -22.51 4.75 7.56
N ARG A 45 -22.56 4.00 6.47
CA ARG A 45 -23.40 2.82 6.38
C ARG A 45 -22.95 1.75 7.37
N LEU A 46 -21.65 1.48 7.41
CA LEU A 46 -21.04 0.47 8.29
C LEU A 46 -21.15 0.86 9.78
N ALA A 47 -20.96 2.14 10.12
CA ALA A 47 -21.09 2.63 11.49
C ALA A 47 -22.49 2.53 12.09
N ASN A 48 -23.53 2.41 11.27
CA ASN A 48 -24.93 2.33 11.70
C ASN A 48 -25.48 0.88 11.75
N GLY A 49 -24.65 -0.13 11.40
CA GLY A 49 -25.08 -1.53 11.30
C GLY A 49 -24.41 -2.43 12.33
N ASN A 50 -25.18 -2.94 13.30
CA ASN A 50 -24.79 -4.08 14.12
C ASN A 50 -25.16 -5.35 13.34
N GLY A 51 -24.20 -6.28 13.14
CA GLY A 51 -24.47 -7.56 12.50
C GLY A 51 -24.68 -7.47 10.98
N ILE A 52 -23.85 -6.67 10.30
CA ILE A 52 -23.89 -6.57 8.83
C ILE A 52 -23.42 -7.87 8.21
N VAL A 53 -24.26 -8.49 7.40
CA VAL A 53 -23.90 -9.65 6.57
C VAL A 53 -23.45 -9.16 5.20
N TRP A 54 -22.26 -9.60 4.78
CA TRP A 54 -21.66 -9.23 3.50
C TRP A 54 -22.00 -10.28 2.45
N GLY A 55 -22.43 -9.85 1.27
CA GLY A 55 -22.48 -10.69 0.08
C GLY A 55 -21.19 -10.55 -0.73
N ILE A 56 -20.62 -11.65 -1.18
CA ILE A 56 -19.50 -11.66 -2.13
C ILE A 56 -20.03 -12.19 -3.45
N LEU A 57 -20.33 -11.27 -4.37
CA LEU A 57 -20.89 -11.63 -5.68
C LEU A 57 -19.75 -11.92 -6.65
N CYS A 58 -19.67 -13.15 -7.14
CA CYS A 58 -18.59 -13.60 -7.99
C CYS A 58 -19.08 -14.46 -9.16
N THR A 59 -18.22 -14.65 -10.14
CA THR A 59 -18.37 -15.63 -11.22
C THR A 59 -17.52 -16.86 -10.92
N PRO A 60 -17.73 -18.01 -11.57
CA PRO A 60 -16.96 -19.23 -11.31
C PRO A 60 -15.43 -19.03 -11.42
N HIS A 61 -14.96 -18.21 -12.34
CA HIS A 61 -13.52 -17.97 -12.53
C HIS A 61 -12.90 -17.01 -11.50
N THR A 62 -13.70 -16.39 -10.62
CA THR A 62 -13.22 -15.53 -9.53
C THR A 62 -13.53 -16.11 -8.14
N LEU A 63 -13.98 -17.38 -8.10
CA LEU A 63 -14.35 -18.06 -6.86
C LEU A 63 -13.17 -18.16 -5.88
N PHE A 64 -11.95 -18.39 -6.38
CA PHE A 64 -10.74 -18.40 -5.58
C PHE A 64 -10.58 -17.10 -4.78
N ILE A 65 -10.72 -15.94 -5.45
CA ILE A 65 -10.61 -14.61 -4.81
C ILE A 65 -11.76 -14.39 -3.81
N ALA A 66 -12.97 -14.83 -4.16
CA ALA A 66 -14.12 -14.71 -3.27
C ALA A 66 -13.94 -15.50 -1.97
N ARG A 67 -13.34 -16.72 -2.05
CA ARG A 67 -12.98 -17.54 -0.87
C ARG A 67 -11.96 -16.80 0.01
N ALA A 68 -10.85 -16.31 -0.55
CA ALA A 68 -9.85 -15.55 0.19
C ALA A 68 -10.42 -14.32 0.92
N ILE A 69 -11.33 -13.59 0.28
CA ILE A 69 -12.04 -12.46 0.92
C ILE A 69 -12.92 -12.95 2.06
N SER A 70 -13.70 -14.03 1.86
CA SER A 70 -14.61 -14.60 2.88
C SER A 70 -13.84 -15.09 4.11
N GLU A 71 -12.75 -15.81 3.90
CA GLU A 71 -11.84 -16.29 4.97
C GLU A 71 -11.26 -15.13 5.77
N ARG A 72 -10.80 -14.06 5.06
CA ARG A 72 -10.27 -12.90 5.74
C ARG A 72 -11.33 -12.15 6.53
N LEU A 73 -12.54 -11.99 6.03
CA LEU A 73 -13.68 -11.43 6.78
C LEU A 73 -13.99 -12.28 8.02
N ALA A 74 -14.05 -13.62 7.86
CA ALA A 74 -14.29 -14.55 8.96
C ALA A 74 -13.22 -14.46 10.06
N SER A 75 -11.95 -14.24 9.70
CA SER A 75 -10.86 -14.05 10.68
C SER A 75 -11.03 -12.80 11.56
N HIS A 76 -11.90 -11.88 11.17
CA HIS A 76 -12.34 -10.70 11.94
C HIS A 76 -13.73 -10.89 12.57
N GLY A 77 -14.32 -12.08 12.50
CA GLY A 77 -15.68 -12.35 13.00
C GLY A 77 -16.78 -11.70 12.17
N ILE A 78 -16.51 -11.37 10.91
CA ILE A 78 -17.45 -10.75 9.98
C ILE A 78 -18.10 -11.85 9.14
N GLU A 79 -19.43 -11.95 9.20
CA GLU A 79 -20.18 -12.92 8.41
C GLU A 79 -20.25 -12.52 6.93
N SER A 80 -20.02 -13.48 6.04
CA SER A 80 -20.13 -13.28 4.60
C SER A 80 -20.71 -14.50 3.89
N GLU A 81 -21.41 -14.26 2.78
CA GLU A 81 -21.93 -15.30 1.90
C GLU A 81 -21.41 -15.12 0.49
N ILE A 82 -20.83 -16.19 -0.08
CA ILE A 82 -20.40 -16.21 -1.47
C ILE A 82 -21.60 -16.53 -2.36
N VAL A 83 -21.92 -15.59 -3.25
CA VAL A 83 -23.03 -15.69 -4.20
C VAL A 83 -22.47 -15.84 -5.61
N THR A 84 -22.63 -17.02 -6.21
CA THR A 84 -22.18 -17.26 -7.58
C THR A 84 -23.31 -16.99 -8.57
N GLY A 85 -22.98 -16.24 -9.65
CA GLY A 85 -23.95 -15.90 -10.69
C GLY A 85 -24.84 -14.70 -10.34
N SER A 86 -25.99 -14.56 -11.04
CA SER A 86 -26.89 -13.42 -10.87
C SER A 86 -28.05 -13.78 -9.95
N PRO A 87 -28.08 -13.30 -8.69
CA PRO A 87 -29.17 -13.56 -7.78
C PRO A 87 -30.46 -12.85 -8.24
N LYS A 88 -31.62 -13.34 -7.79
CA LYS A 88 -32.92 -12.73 -8.09
C LYS A 88 -33.15 -11.45 -7.27
N SER A 89 -32.59 -11.37 -6.07
CA SER A 89 -32.65 -10.23 -5.15
C SER A 89 -31.29 -9.98 -4.52
N PHE A 90 -31.12 -8.79 -3.93
CA PHE A 90 -29.89 -8.37 -3.24
C PHE A 90 -30.24 -8.05 -1.78
N ASP A 91 -30.29 -9.09 -0.96
CA ASP A 91 -30.82 -9.03 0.40
C ASP A 91 -29.75 -8.67 1.45
N HIS A 92 -28.44 -8.86 1.15
CA HIS A 92 -27.34 -8.50 2.04
C HIS A 92 -27.20 -6.97 2.19
N ASP A 93 -26.59 -6.57 3.27
CA ASP A 93 -26.39 -5.15 3.60
C ASP A 93 -25.34 -4.48 2.74
N LEU A 94 -24.27 -5.19 2.43
CA LEU A 94 -23.17 -4.74 1.59
C LEU A 94 -22.70 -5.87 0.69
N TYR A 95 -22.29 -5.53 -0.52
CA TYR A 95 -21.72 -6.49 -1.47
C TYR A 95 -20.31 -6.08 -1.88
N ILE A 96 -19.39 -7.05 -1.87
CA ILE A 96 -18.17 -6.98 -2.68
C ILE A 96 -18.48 -7.70 -3.99
N VAL A 97 -18.38 -6.99 -5.11
CA VAL A 97 -18.72 -7.54 -6.44
C VAL A 97 -17.43 -7.70 -7.25
N LEU A 98 -17.09 -8.93 -7.57
CA LEU A 98 -15.96 -9.28 -8.42
C LEU A 98 -16.40 -9.30 -9.88
N CYS A 99 -15.62 -8.69 -10.78
CA CYS A 99 -15.93 -8.66 -12.22
C CYS A 99 -17.34 -8.11 -12.54
N ALA A 100 -17.65 -6.92 -12.03
CA ALA A 100 -18.99 -6.32 -12.15
C ALA A 100 -19.52 -6.22 -13.59
N GLN A 101 -18.63 -6.09 -14.59
CA GLN A 101 -18.97 -6.05 -16.02
C GLN A 101 -19.58 -7.35 -16.56
N MET A 102 -19.42 -8.46 -15.84
CA MET A 102 -19.96 -9.76 -16.22
C MET A 102 -21.42 -9.96 -15.80
N PHE A 103 -21.97 -9.09 -14.94
CA PHE A 103 -23.31 -9.25 -14.43
C PHE A 103 -24.33 -8.37 -15.13
N LYS A 104 -25.46 -8.97 -15.54
CA LYS A 104 -26.60 -8.24 -16.11
C LYS A 104 -27.29 -7.35 -15.07
N HIS A 105 -27.34 -7.81 -13.82
CA HIS A 105 -27.93 -7.10 -12.69
C HIS A 105 -26.92 -7.01 -11.57
N LEU A 106 -26.78 -5.83 -10.98
CA LEU A 106 -25.85 -5.53 -9.90
C LEU A 106 -26.62 -5.08 -8.65
N PRO A 107 -26.05 -5.29 -7.45
CA PRO A 107 -26.58 -4.66 -6.25
C PRO A 107 -26.71 -3.14 -6.44
N PRO A 108 -27.66 -2.48 -5.76
CA PRO A 108 -27.79 -1.03 -5.81
C PRO A 108 -26.46 -0.34 -5.50
N ALA A 109 -26.16 0.79 -6.17
CA ALA A 109 -24.90 1.54 -6.01
C ALA A 109 -24.54 1.84 -4.54
N GLY A 110 -25.54 2.15 -3.71
CA GLY A 110 -25.37 2.39 -2.27
C GLY A 110 -25.19 1.12 -1.41
N LYS A 111 -25.09 -0.06 -2.03
CA LYS A 111 -24.85 -1.35 -1.35
C LYS A 111 -23.65 -2.11 -1.89
N ARG A 112 -22.86 -1.53 -2.81
CA ARG A 112 -21.77 -2.29 -3.46
C ARG A 112 -20.42 -1.59 -3.39
N VAL A 113 -19.39 -2.41 -3.20
CA VAL A 113 -17.99 -2.12 -3.45
C VAL A 113 -17.58 -3.02 -4.62
N ILE A 114 -16.94 -2.48 -5.63
CA ILE A 114 -16.50 -3.28 -6.78
C ILE A 114 -15.04 -3.69 -6.58
N PHE A 115 -14.76 -4.98 -6.67
CA PHE A 115 -13.39 -5.44 -6.87
C PHE A 115 -13.15 -5.54 -8.37
N GLN A 116 -12.45 -4.55 -8.91
CA GLN A 116 -12.11 -4.41 -10.30
C GLN A 116 -10.94 -5.36 -10.62
N LEU A 117 -11.14 -6.30 -11.53
CA LEU A 117 -10.19 -7.37 -11.88
C LEU A 117 -9.81 -7.39 -13.35
N GLU A 118 -10.34 -6.46 -14.15
CA GLU A 118 -9.97 -6.32 -15.56
C GLU A 118 -8.70 -5.49 -15.70
N GLN A 119 -7.97 -5.76 -16.76
CA GLN A 119 -6.78 -4.99 -17.11
C GLN A 119 -7.17 -3.74 -17.91
N SER A 120 -6.58 -2.59 -17.59
CA SER A 120 -6.81 -1.36 -18.35
C SER A 120 -6.09 -1.35 -19.70
N VAL A 121 -5.06 -2.17 -19.86
CA VAL A 121 -4.27 -2.27 -21.09
C VAL A 121 -5.00 -3.16 -22.08
N SER A 122 -5.22 -2.63 -23.30
CA SER A 122 -5.87 -3.35 -24.42
C SER A 122 -7.25 -3.95 -24.11
N SER A 123 -7.85 -3.59 -22.99
CA SER A 123 -9.12 -4.15 -22.54
C SER A 123 -10.31 -3.54 -23.27
N ARG A 124 -11.23 -4.39 -23.71
CA ARG A 124 -12.54 -4.01 -24.24
C ARG A 124 -13.57 -3.66 -23.15
N TRP A 125 -13.25 -3.90 -21.88
CA TRP A 125 -14.20 -3.83 -20.78
C TRP A 125 -14.35 -2.43 -20.18
N PHE A 126 -13.33 -1.56 -20.29
CA PHE A 126 -13.40 -0.19 -19.75
C PHE A 126 -14.25 0.75 -20.63
N THR A 127 -15.50 0.35 -20.85
CA THR A 127 -16.50 1.18 -21.51
C THR A 127 -16.98 2.31 -20.59
N GLN A 128 -17.60 3.35 -21.13
CA GLN A 128 -18.21 4.42 -20.35
C GLN A 128 -19.22 3.90 -19.32
N ASN A 129 -20.00 2.87 -19.70
CA ASN A 129 -20.97 2.25 -18.79
C ASN A 129 -20.28 1.58 -17.60
N TYR A 130 -19.18 0.87 -17.84
CA TYR A 130 -18.41 0.25 -16.76
C TYR A 130 -17.76 1.30 -15.85
N MET A 131 -17.17 2.36 -16.41
CA MET A 131 -16.64 3.48 -15.63
C MET A 131 -17.71 4.16 -14.78
N ASN A 132 -18.94 4.28 -15.28
CA ASN A 132 -20.07 4.81 -14.48
C ASN A 132 -20.39 3.86 -13.31
N ILE A 133 -20.44 2.54 -13.55
CA ILE A 133 -20.64 1.54 -12.48
C ILE A 133 -19.59 1.69 -11.38
N LEU A 134 -18.30 1.80 -11.74
CA LEU A 134 -17.22 2.01 -10.79
C LEU A 134 -17.40 3.31 -10.00
N THR A 135 -17.67 4.41 -10.69
CA THR A 135 -17.79 5.75 -10.09
C THR A 135 -19.00 5.89 -9.15
N GLU A 136 -20.11 5.24 -9.46
CA GLU A 136 -21.33 5.27 -8.65
C GLU A 136 -21.26 4.39 -7.41
N SER A 137 -20.38 3.39 -7.40
CA SER A 137 -20.23 2.44 -6.31
C SER A 137 -19.64 3.09 -5.06
N LEU A 138 -19.84 2.48 -3.89
CA LEU A 138 -19.36 3.00 -2.60
C LEU A 138 -17.84 3.04 -2.50
N GLY A 139 -17.15 2.21 -3.26
CA GLY A 139 -15.70 2.15 -3.37
C GLY A 139 -15.28 1.16 -4.45
N VAL A 140 -14.02 1.25 -4.84
CA VAL A 140 -13.40 0.34 -5.80
C VAL A 140 -12.14 -0.25 -5.16
N LEU A 141 -12.06 -1.57 -5.11
CA LEU A 141 -10.85 -2.32 -4.85
C LEU A 141 -10.17 -2.57 -6.19
N GLU A 142 -8.87 -2.38 -6.27
CA GLU A 142 -8.08 -2.51 -7.50
C GLU A 142 -6.77 -3.25 -7.22
N TYR A 143 -6.48 -4.28 -8.00
CA TYR A 143 -5.34 -5.14 -7.74
C TYR A 143 -4.01 -4.65 -8.36
N SER A 144 -4.06 -3.75 -9.34
CA SER A 144 -2.91 -3.30 -10.12
C SER A 144 -2.66 -1.80 -9.95
N LEU A 145 -1.40 -1.40 -9.70
CA LEU A 145 -1.00 0.01 -9.64
C LEU A 145 -1.15 0.69 -11.00
N THR A 146 -0.90 -0.04 -12.10
CA THR A 146 -1.13 0.44 -13.47
C THR A 146 -2.61 0.78 -13.70
N ASN A 147 -3.51 -0.05 -13.22
CA ASN A 147 -4.95 0.22 -13.30
C ASN A 147 -5.35 1.41 -12.40
N ILE A 148 -4.77 1.55 -11.21
CA ILE A 148 -5.01 2.72 -10.33
C ILE A 148 -4.64 4.02 -11.06
N ASP A 149 -3.52 4.04 -11.77
CA ASP A 149 -3.09 5.19 -12.57
C ASP A 149 -4.10 5.50 -13.71
N PHE A 150 -4.55 4.46 -14.41
CA PHE A 150 -5.59 4.58 -15.42
C PHE A 150 -6.90 5.15 -14.85
N LEU A 151 -7.36 4.61 -13.73
CA LEU A 151 -8.59 5.06 -13.06
C LEU A 151 -8.46 6.52 -12.59
N ALA A 152 -7.29 6.90 -12.03
CA ALA A 152 -7.03 8.26 -11.58
C ALA A 152 -7.07 9.27 -12.73
N LYS A 153 -6.48 8.94 -13.88
CA LYS A 153 -6.54 9.74 -15.10
C LYS A 153 -7.96 9.89 -15.65
N ASN A 154 -8.84 8.93 -15.37
CA ASN A 154 -10.26 8.96 -15.72
C ASN A 154 -11.17 9.50 -14.59
N GLY A 155 -10.59 10.18 -13.58
CA GLY A 155 -11.33 10.87 -12.52
C GLY A 155 -11.74 10.01 -11.32
N LEU A 156 -11.47 8.70 -11.34
CA LEU A 156 -11.73 7.81 -10.21
C LEU A 156 -10.42 7.54 -9.44
N LYS A 157 -10.23 8.24 -8.33
CA LYS A 157 -9.00 8.26 -7.55
C LYS A 157 -9.25 8.24 -6.04
N TYR A 158 -8.17 8.28 -5.26
CA TYR A 158 -8.23 8.48 -3.81
C TYR A 158 -9.25 9.59 -3.44
N PRO A 159 -10.11 9.40 -2.41
CA PRO A 159 -10.18 8.25 -1.49
C PRO A 159 -11.10 7.10 -1.93
N ASN A 160 -11.71 7.12 -3.11
CA ASN A 160 -12.71 6.14 -3.55
C ASN A 160 -12.12 4.84 -4.10
N VAL A 161 -10.82 4.81 -4.38
CA VAL A 161 -10.07 3.61 -4.81
C VAL A 161 -9.22 3.10 -3.67
N HIS A 162 -9.14 1.78 -3.53
CA HIS A 162 -8.31 1.07 -2.56
C HIS A 162 -7.46 0.04 -3.29
N TYR A 163 -6.16 0.06 -3.06
CA TYR A 163 -5.27 -0.97 -3.58
C TYR A 163 -5.43 -2.26 -2.80
N LEU A 164 -5.77 -3.32 -3.49
CA LEU A 164 -5.88 -4.67 -2.94
C LEU A 164 -5.29 -5.68 -3.93
N PRO A 165 -4.01 -6.05 -3.80
CA PRO A 165 -3.40 -7.07 -4.65
C PRO A 165 -4.10 -8.42 -4.47
N ILE A 166 -4.05 -9.27 -5.48
CA ILE A 166 -4.49 -10.65 -5.37
C ILE A 166 -3.44 -11.42 -4.56
N GLY A 167 -3.89 -12.21 -3.60
CA GLY A 167 -3.04 -13.07 -2.79
C GLY A 167 -3.23 -14.56 -3.06
N ALA A 168 -2.21 -15.33 -2.74
CA ALA A 168 -2.33 -16.78 -2.65
C ALA A 168 -3.06 -17.19 -1.36
N SER A 169 -3.62 -18.40 -1.33
CA SER A 169 -4.23 -18.99 -0.13
C SER A 169 -3.28 -19.99 0.53
N LEU A 170 -3.30 -20.01 1.85
CA LEU A 170 -2.62 -21.01 2.67
C LEU A 170 -3.55 -22.16 3.09
N ASP A 171 -4.74 -22.24 2.49
CA ASP A 171 -5.77 -23.19 2.90
C ASP A 171 -5.30 -24.63 2.70
N GLU A 172 -5.30 -25.42 3.80
CA GLU A 172 -4.90 -26.82 3.83
C GLU A 172 -5.82 -27.75 3.01
N GLU A 173 -7.03 -27.32 2.68
CA GLU A 173 -7.95 -28.09 1.81
C GLU A 173 -7.34 -28.37 0.43
N PHE A 174 -6.34 -27.60 0.01
CA PHE A 174 -5.56 -27.87 -1.21
C PHE A 174 -4.43 -28.88 -1.02
N GLU A 175 -4.12 -29.32 0.19
CA GLU A 175 -3.17 -30.41 0.48
C GLU A 175 -3.75 -31.79 0.10
N GLY A 176 -4.16 -31.97 -1.13
CA GLY A 176 -4.55 -33.28 -1.65
C GLY A 176 -3.34 -34.20 -1.84
N ASN A 177 -3.52 -35.49 -1.52
CA ASN A 177 -2.55 -36.57 -1.77
C ASN A 177 -1.82 -36.40 -3.09
N ALA A 178 -0.51 -36.71 -3.10
CA ALA A 178 0.36 -36.63 -4.26
C ALA A 178 -0.30 -37.26 -5.49
N THR A 179 -0.86 -36.45 -6.36
CA THR A 179 -1.56 -36.91 -7.57
C THR A 179 -0.50 -37.28 -8.59
N GLN A 180 -0.63 -38.44 -9.20
CA GLN A 180 0.28 -38.84 -10.29
C GLN A 180 0.25 -37.79 -11.39
N LYS A 181 1.39 -37.21 -11.74
CA LYS A 181 1.51 -36.22 -12.81
C LYS A 181 1.24 -36.87 -14.17
N LYS A 182 0.18 -36.44 -14.82
CA LYS A 182 -0.28 -36.96 -16.15
C LYS A 182 0.19 -36.08 -17.30
N TYR A 183 0.37 -34.75 -17.03
CA TYR A 183 0.68 -33.78 -18.07
C TYR A 183 1.95 -33.00 -17.70
N ASP A 184 2.75 -32.66 -18.73
CA ASP A 184 3.87 -31.75 -18.52
C ASP A 184 3.37 -30.33 -18.27
N PHE A 185 2.38 -29.91 -19.05
CA PHE A 185 1.77 -28.58 -18.92
C PHE A 185 0.24 -28.65 -18.92
N VAL A 186 -0.37 -27.72 -18.20
CA VAL A 186 -1.78 -27.38 -18.35
C VAL A 186 -1.93 -25.90 -18.72
N PHE A 187 -2.82 -25.62 -19.67
CA PHE A 187 -3.33 -24.29 -19.95
C PHE A 187 -4.83 -24.29 -19.66
N TYR A 188 -5.33 -23.24 -19.01
CA TYR A 188 -6.76 -23.01 -18.85
C TYR A 188 -7.13 -21.56 -19.19
N GLY A 189 -8.31 -21.38 -19.75
CA GLY A 189 -8.83 -20.13 -20.28
C GLY A 189 -9.11 -20.19 -21.78
N ASP A 190 -9.66 -19.11 -22.32
CA ASP A 190 -10.08 -19.06 -23.73
C ASP A 190 -8.89 -19.15 -24.69
N SER A 191 -8.70 -20.33 -25.27
CA SER A 191 -7.76 -20.57 -26.40
C SER A 191 -8.46 -20.56 -27.75
N LEU A 192 -9.80 -20.70 -27.77
CA LEU A 192 -10.57 -20.83 -28.99
C LEU A 192 -10.71 -19.50 -29.74
N SER A 193 -10.90 -18.40 -28.99
CA SER A 193 -11.05 -17.06 -29.57
C SER A 193 -9.71 -16.31 -29.74
N SER A 194 -8.58 -16.87 -29.24
CA SER A 194 -7.26 -16.26 -29.35
C SER A 194 -6.34 -17.05 -30.29
N GLU A 195 -6.09 -16.52 -31.49
CA GLU A 195 -5.10 -17.07 -32.40
C GLU A 195 -3.70 -17.06 -31.80
N ARG A 196 -3.36 -16.02 -31.05
CA ARG A 196 -2.10 -15.90 -30.33
C ARG A 196 -1.88 -17.08 -29.38
N ARG A 197 -2.83 -17.36 -28.49
CA ARG A 197 -2.76 -18.49 -27.54
C ARG A 197 -2.66 -19.84 -28.28
N ARG A 198 -3.44 -20.04 -29.37
CA ARG A 198 -3.37 -21.28 -30.14
C ARG A 198 -1.99 -21.54 -30.69
N ARG A 199 -1.34 -20.55 -31.32
CA ARG A 199 0.01 -20.70 -31.90
C ARG A 199 1.04 -21.12 -30.84
N PHE A 200 1.00 -20.53 -29.64
CA PHE A 200 1.89 -20.91 -28.54
C PHE A 200 1.63 -22.34 -28.06
N LEU A 201 0.36 -22.71 -27.90
CA LEU A 201 -0.04 -24.02 -27.41
C LEU A 201 0.26 -25.13 -28.42
N GLU A 202 -0.01 -24.91 -29.71
CA GLU A 202 0.35 -25.84 -30.79
C GLU A 202 1.85 -26.12 -30.81
N LYS A 203 2.68 -25.09 -30.66
CA LYS A 203 4.12 -25.27 -30.61
C LYS A 203 4.59 -26.02 -29.36
N LEU A 204 3.96 -25.79 -28.24
CA LEU A 204 4.26 -26.50 -26.98
C LEU A 204 3.87 -28.00 -27.10
N GLN A 205 2.73 -28.31 -27.75
CA GLN A 205 2.23 -29.66 -28.00
C GLN A 205 3.10 -30.49 -28.95
N GLU A 206 3.94 -29.87 -29.80
CA GLU A 206 4.89 -30.59 -30.64
C GLU A 206 5.91 -31.41 -29.82
N LYS A 207 6.16 -31.01 -28.55
CA LYS A 207 7.24 -31.59 -27.75
C LYS A 207 6.76 -32.14 -26.40
N TYR A 208 5.69 -31.60 -25.83
CA TYR A 208 5.25 -31.89 -24.47
C TYR A 208 3.80 -32.33 -24.41
N SER A 209 3.46 -33.10 -23.35
CA SER A 209 2.08 -33.44 -23.03
C SER A 209 1.38 -32.21 -22.43
N VAL A 210 0.44 -31.60 -23.21
CA VAL A 210 -0.26 -30.37 -22.82
C VAL A 210 -1.77 -30.62 -22.73
N LYS A 211 -2.33 -30.37 -21.51
CA LYS A 211 -3.78 -30.35 -21.30
C LYS A 211 -4.32 -28.94 -21.51
N ILE A 212 -5.33 -28.77 -22.35
CA ILE A 212 -6.00 -27.49 -22.58
C ILE A 212 -7.43 -27.56 -22.03
N CYS A 213 -7.81 -26.59 -21.18
CA CYS A 213 -9.12 -26.46 -20.57
C CYS A 213 -9.70 -25.07 -20.88
N ASN A 214 -10.80 -25.00 -21.68
CA ASN A 214 -11.40 -23.72 -22.06
C ASN A 214 -12.52 -23.25 -21.11
N ASP A 215 -13.34 -24.17 -20.60
CA ASP A 215 -14.55 -23.85 -19.82
C ASP A 215 -14.61 -24.63 -18.50
N LEU A 216 -13.45 -24.83 -17.84
CA LEU A 216 -13.35 -25.56 -16.60
C LEU A 216 -12.94 -24.62 -15.47
N PHE A 217 -13.60 -24.72 -14.32
CA PHE A 217 -13.38 -23.84 -13.16
C PHE A 217 -13.53 -24.64 -11.85
N GLY A 218 -13.03 -24.05 -10.76
CA GLY A 218 -13.16 -24.60 -9.40
C GLY A 218 -12.53 -25.97 -9.25
N ASP A 219 -13.15 -26.84 -8.47
CA ASP A 219 -12.56 -28.12 -8.01
C ASP A 219 -12.23 -29.06 -9.18
N GLU A 220 -13.01 -29.08 -10.24
CA GLU A 220 -12.71 -29.89 -11.44
C GLU A 220 -11.44 -29.43 -12.14
N LEU A 221 -11.22 -28.11 -12.22
CA LEU A 221 -9.99 -27.53 -12.76
C LEU A 221 -8.81 -27.83 -11.84
N TYR A 222 -8.99 -27.74 -10.52
CA TYR A 222 -7.93 -27.95 -9.52
C TYR A 222 -7.36 -29.37 -9.59
N VAL A 223 -8.20 -30.39 -9.84
CA VAL A 223 -7.75 -31.76 -10.08
C VAL A 223 -6.77 -31.80 -11.26
N ILE A 224 -7.10 -31.16 -12.38
CA ILE A 224 -6.25 -31.18 -13.59
C ILE A 224 -4.97 -30.38 -13.37
N ILE A 225 -5.04 -29.23 -12.68
CA ILE A 225 -3.84 -28.45 -12.32
C ILE A 225 -2.89 -29.33 -11.47
N LYS A 226 -3.40 -30.00 -10.45
CA LYS A 226 -2.61 -30.89 -9.60
C LYS A 226 -2.04 -32.12 -10.35
N GLU A 227 -2.72 -32.61 -11.38
CA GLU A 227 -2.23 -33.68 -12.26
C GLU A 227 -1.18 -33.20 -13.28
N SER A 228 -0.91 -31.91 -13.34
CA SER A 228 0.08 -31.29 -14.24
C SER A 228 1.36 -30.94 -13.51
N ARG A 229 2.50 -30.95 -14.20
CA ARG A 229 3.79 -30.56 -13.63
C ARG A 229 3.94 -29.05 -13.53
N VAL A 230 3.43 -28.33 -14.54
CA VAL A 230 3.58 -26.87 -14.68
C VAL A 230 2.29 -26.30 -15.29
N VAL A 231 1.86 -25.14 -14.83
CA VAL A 231 0.83 -24.33 -15.52
C VAL A 231 1.52 -23.38 -16.49
N ILE A 232 1.06 -23.32 -17.74
CA ILE A 232 1.51 -22.33 -18.71
C ILE A 232 0.52 -21.16 -18.78
N ASN A 233 1.02 -19.94 -18.55
CA ASN A 233 0.26 -18.70 -18.67
C ASN A 233 0.67 -17.94 -19.93
N ILE A 234 -0.25 -17.78 -20.86
CA ILE A 234 -0.07 -17.05 -22.12
C ILE A 234 -1.12 -15.95 -22.16
N HIS A 235 -0.70 -14.69 -22.30
CA HIS A 235 -1.60 -13.56 -22.30
C HIS A 235 -2.57 -13.56 -23.46
N TYR A 236 -3.77 -13.04 -23.22
CA TYR A 236 -4.78 -12.89 -24.27
C TYR A 236 -4.43 -11.76 -25.23
N TYR A 237 -3.89 -10.66 -24.69
CA TYR A 237 -3.45 -9.47 -25.43
C TYR A 237 -1.93 -9.34 -25.36
N GLU A 238 -1.36 -8.69 -26.37
CA GLU A 238 0.00 -8.17 -26.30
C GLU A 238 0.04 -6.94 -25.38
N GLY A 239 1.10 -6.79 -24.60
CA GLY A 239 1.22 -5.73 -23.58
C GLY A 239 0.30 -5.92 -22.37
N ALA A 240 -0.21 -7.12 -22.13
CA ALA A 240 -1.05 -7.40 -20.97
C ALA A 240 -0.29 -7.24 -19.65
N LEU A 241 -1.02 -6.92 -18.58
CA LEU A 241 -0.52 -6.99 -17.21
C LEU A 241 -0.49 -8.43 -16.72
N LEU A 242 0.26 -8.68 -15.65
CA LEU A 242 0.39 -10.01 -15.09
C LEU A 242 -0.97 -10.55 -14.62
N GLU A 243 -1.32 -11.76 -15.06
CA GLU A 243 -2.59 -12.41 -14.72
C GLU A 243 -2.55 -12.96 -13.28
N MET A 244 -2.42 -12.07 -12.28
CA MET A 244 -2.28 -12.41 -10.86
C MET A 244 -3.36 -13.36 -10.33
N PRO A 245 -4.65 -13.25 -10.71
CA PRO A 245 -5.66 -14.22 -10.29
C PRO A 245 -5.27 -15.67 -10.61
N ARG A 246 -4.79 -15.93 -11.83
CA ARG A 246 -4.34 -17.26 -12.26
C ARG A 246 -3.07 -17.69 -11.54
N ILE A 247 -2.10 -16.80 -11.43
CA ILE A 247 -0.81 -17.11 -10.81
C ILE A 247 -1.03 -17.49 -9.35
N CYS A 248 -1.76 -16.68 -8.58
CA CYS A 248 -2.03 -16.93 -7.17
C CYS A 248 -2.82 -18.23 -6.96
N GLU A 249 -3.82 -18.49 -7.80
CA GLU A 249 -4.59 -19.74 -7.77
C GLU A 249 -3.67 -20.97 -7.99
N CYS A 250 -2.79 -20.92 -8.99
CA CYS A 250 -1.89 -22.05 -9.31
C CYS A 250 -0.83 -22.29 -8.23
N ILE A 251 -0.18 -21.23 -7.73
CA ILE A 251 0.84 -21.39 -6.69
C ILE A 251 0.23 -21.86 -5.37
N SER A 252 -1.01 -21.47 -5.04
CA SER A 252 -1.76 -21.98 -3.89
C SER A 252 -2.02 -23.49 -3.98
N LEU A 253 -2.18 -24.01 -5.20
CA LEU A 253 -2.32 -25.44 -5.46
C LEU A 253 -0.97 -26.19 -5.46
N GLY A 254 0.14 -25.51 -5.17
CA GLY A 254 1.48 -26.08 -5.16
C GLY A 254 2.04 -26.42 -6.54
N VAL A 255 1.53 -25.77 -7.61
CA VAL A 255 1.95 -26.06 -8.99
C VAL A 255 2.70 -24.86 -9.58
N PRO A 256 3.97 -25.08 -10.02
CA PRO A 256 4.78 -24.05 -10.67
C PRO A 256 4.10 -23.43 -11.89
N VAL A 257 4.37 -22.15 -12.12
CA VAL A 257 3.85 -21.40 -13.27
C VAL A 257 4.99 -20.98 -14.19
N LEU A 258 4.85 -21.28 -15.49
CA LEU A 258 5.62 -20.67 -16.56
C LEU A 258 4.75 -19.59 -17.20
N SER A 259 5.09 -18.33 -17.01
CA SER A 259 4.29 -17.19 -17.49
C SER A 259 5.01 -16.40 -18.56
N GLU A 260 4.24 -15.86 -19.47
CA GLU A 260 4.71 -14.77 -20.30
C GLU A 260 5.05 -13.56 -19.44
N GLY A 261 6.16 -12.88 -19.74
CA GLY A 261 6.63 -11.70 -19.03
C GLY A 261 5.75 -10.47 -19.28
N THR A 262 5.76 -9.54 -18.35
CA THR A 262 4.95 -8.31 -18.38
C THR A 262 5.75 -7.11 -17.86
N SER A 263 5.27 -5.90 -18.18
CA SER A 263 5.90 -4.65 -17.70
C SER A 263 5.73 -4.40 -16.19
N ASP A 264 4.79 -5.07 -15.54
CA ASP A 264 4.48 -4.92 -14.11
C ASP A 264 4.99 -6.08 -13.24
N GLN A 265 5.72 -7.05 -13.80
CA GLN A 265 6.20 -8.22 -13.04
C GLN A 265 7.08 -7.85 -11.83
N ASP A 266 7.82 -6.76 -11.91
CA ASP A 266 8.70 -6.28 -10.83
C ASP A 266 7.91 -5.73 -9.62
N GLU A 267 6.60 -5.51 -9.76
CA GLU A 267 5.69 -5.15 -8.65
C GLU A 267 5.40 -6.34 -7.71
N TYR A 268 5.82 -7.56 -8.11
CA TYR A 268 5.54 -8.81 -7.41
C TYR A 268 6.83 -9.59 -7.08
N PRO A 269 7.72 -9.02 -6.24
CA PRO A 269 9.00 -9.65 -5.90
C PRO A 269 8.83 -10.99 -5.18
N GLU A 270 7.68 -11.24 -4.55
CA GLU A 270 7.34 -12.51 -3.91
C GLU A 270 7.25 -13.69 -4.89
N LEU A 271 7.07 -13.43 -6.18
CA LEU A 271 7.02 -14.47 -7.22
C LEU A 271 8.40 -14.92 -7.70
N GLU A 272 9.47 -14.25 -7.28
CA GLU A 272 10.82 -14.58 -7.69
C GLU A 272 11.17 -16.03 -7.31
N GLY A 273 11.64 -16.79 -8.30
CA GLY A 273 11.96 -18.20 -8.10
C GLY A 273 10.76 -19.16 -8.20
N ALA A 274 9.55 -18.75 -7.84
CA ALA A 274 8.32 -19.55 -7.89
C ALA A 274 7.62 -19.51 -9.25
N VAL A 275 7.67 -18.37 -9.92
CA VAL A 275 7.17 -18.17 -11.29
C VAL A 275 8.35 -17.97 -12.22
N LYS A 276 8.34 -18.66 -13.36
CA LYS A 276 9.36 -18.48 -14.40
C LYS A 276 8.77 -17.71 -15.57
N PHE A 277 9.51 -16.72 -16.03
CA PHE A 277 9.04 -15.85 -17.11
C PHE A 277 9.78 -16.13 -18.42
N PHE A 278 9.04 -16.11 -19.52
CA PHE A 278 9.59 -16.07 -20.88
C PHE A 278 9.26 -14.72 -21.55
N ASP A 279 10.05 -14.35 -22.55
CA ASP A 279 9.90 -13.04 -23.20
C ASP A 279 8.55 -12.92 -23.89
N GLU A 280 7.88 -11.78 -23.72
CA GLU A 280 6.58 -11.52 -24.33
C GLU A 280 6.60 -11.72 -25.84
N GLY A 281 5.62 -12.45 -26.35
CA GLY A 281 5.47 -12.74 -27.78
C GLY A 281 6.45 -13.78 -28.35
N SER A 282 7.43 -14.27 -27.57
CA SER A 282 8.49 -15.14 -28.04
C SER A 282 8.21 -16.62 -27.80
N ILE A 283 7.85 -17.35 -28.86
CA ILE A 283 7.67 -18.82 -28.82
C ILE A 283 9.01 -19.51 -28.51
N ASP A 284 10.12 -19.04 -29.07
CA ASP A 284 11.43 -19.64 -28.83
C ASP A 284 11.88 -19.50 -27.36
N SER A 285 11.66 -18.32 -26.76
CA SER A 285 11.89 -18.10 -25.34
C SER A 285 11.00 -19.00 -24.48
N MET A 286 9.71 -19.13 -24.81
CA MET A 286 8.79 -20.06 -24.15
C MET A 286 9.31 -21.51 -24.19
N MET A 287 9.72 -22.00 -25.37
CA MET A 287 10.20 -23.39 -25.53
C MET A 287 11.50 -23.65 -24.76
N ALA A 288 12.42 -22.68 -24.72
CA ALA A 288 13.65 -22.76 -23.96
C ALA A 288 13.34 -22.83 -22.44
N ARG A 289 12.49 -21.92 -21.95
CA ARG A 289 12.06 -21.89 -20.53
C ARG A 289 11.24 -23.11 -20.14
N ALA A 290 10.37 -23.62 -21.01
CA ALA A 290 9.62 -24.85 -20.77
C ALA A 290 10.53 -26.04 -20.47
N SER A 291 11.62 -26.19 -21.21
CA SER A 291 12.62 -27.23 -20.95
C SER A 291 13.33 -27.02 -19.60
N GLU A 292 13.73 -25.78 -19.30
CA GLU A 292 14.38 -25.41 -18.05
C GLU A 292 13.48 -25.70 -16.83
N VAL A 293 12.21 -25.26 -16.87
CA VAL A 293 11.26 -25.43 -15.78
C VAL A 293 10.99 -26.89 -15.49
N LEU A 294 10.76 -27.72 -16.52
CA LEU A 294 10.52 -29.15 -16.36
C LEU A 294 11.71 -29.89 -15.73
N ASN A 295 12.93 -29.44 -16.00
CA ASN A 295 14.14 -30.02 -15.41
C ASN A 295 14.37 -29.56 -13.94
N ASN A 296 13.73 -28.46 -13.52
CA ASN A 296 13.94 -27.84 -12.20
C ASN A 296 12.66 -27.78 -11.34
N VAL A 297 11.61 -28.54 -11.67
CA VAL A 297 10.29 -28.49 -11.00
C VAL A 297 10.43 -28.62 -9.47
N GLU A 298 11.26 -29.54 -8.95
CA GLU A 298 11.44 -29.74 -7.53
C GLU A 298 12.03 -28.51 -6.82
N SER A 299 12.99 -27.84 -7.45
CA SER A 299 13.60 -26.63 -6.91
C SER A 299 12.60 -25.46 -6.90
N ILE A 300 11.81 -25.34 -7.98
CA ILE A 300 10.77 -24.31 -8.08
C ILE A 300 9.66 -24.57 -7.07
N SER A 301 9.25 -25.84 -6.87
CA SER A 301 8.24 -26.21 -5.88
C SER A 301 8.64 -25.84 -4.44
N LYS A 302 9.92 -25.88 -4.10
CA LYS A 302 10.40 -25.40 -2.79
C LYS A 302 10.28 -23.87 -2.64
N ALA A 303 10.43 -23.12 -3.73
CA ALA A 303 10.26 -21.67 -3.71
C ALA A 303 8.76 -21.27 -3.60
N LEU A 304 7.84 -22.15 -4.00
CA LEU A 304 6.40 -21.88 -3.93
C LEU A 304 5.90 -21.64 -2.51
N GLU A 305 6.37 -22.41 -1.51
CA GLU A 305 5.94 -22.25 -0.11
C GLU A 305 6.22 -20.83 0.40
N GLY A 306 7.42 -20.33 0.10
CA GLY A 306 7.79 -18.95 0.43
C GLY A 306 6.93 -17.92 -0.31
N ALA A 307 6.74 -18.09 -1.61
CA ALA A 307 5.94 -17.19 -2.45
C ALA A 307 4.46 -17.15 -1.99
N VAL A 308 3.86 -18.30 -1.69
CA VAL A 308 2.49 -18.40 -1.18
C VAL A 308 2.35 -17.68 0.15
N SER A 309 3.27 -17.94 1.09
CA SER A 309 3.24 -17.29 2.41
C SER A 309 3.33 -15.78 2.32
N VAL A 310 4.26 -15.26 1.52
CA VAL A 310 4.46 -13.81 1.34
C VAL A 310 3.29 -13.18 0.59
N SER A 311 2.78 -13.83 -0.45
CA SER A 311 1.62 -13.34 -1.22
C SER A 311 0.35 -13.30 -0.37
N ALA A 312 0.10 -14.34 0.45
CA ALA A 312 -1.02 -14.37 1.39
C ALA A 312 -0.89 -13.27 2.47
N ALA A 313 0.31 -13.06 3.01
CA ALA A 313 0.57 -12.00 3.98
C ALA A 313 0.30 -10.62 3.40
N ARG A 314 0.72 -10.38 2.14
CA ARG A 314 0.45 -9.13 1.41
C ARG A 314 -1.04 -8.87 1.24
N PHE A 315 -1.78 -9.85 0.74
CA PHE A 315 -3.24 -9.75 0.60
C PHE A 315 -3.90 -9.46 1.95
N ASN A 316 -3.56 -10.22 2.98
CA ASN A 316 -4.14 -10.07 4.31
C ASN A 316 -3.88 -8.68 4.90
N PHE A 317 -2.65 -8.18 4.81
CA PHE A 317 -2.30 -6.83 5.26
C PHE A 317 -3.08 -5.76 4.50
N MET A 318 -3.15 -5.86 3.17
CA MET A 318 -3.82 -4.86 2.34
C MET A 318 -5.34 -4.90 2.48
N PHE A 319 -5.92 -6.08 2.73
CA PHE A 319 -7.35 -6.20 3.01
C PHE A 319 -7.70 -5.66 4.40
N ASP A 320 -6.89 -5.93 5.42
CA ASP A 320 -7.05 -5.31 6.75
C ASP A 320 -6.93 -3.79 6.68
N ARG A 321 -5.97 -3.29 5.93
CA ARG A 321 -5.81 -1.87 5.64
C ARG A 321 -7.07 -1.25 5.01
N PHE A 322 -7.74 -1.97 4.11
CA PHE A 322 -9.04 -1.58 3.58
C PHE A 322 -10.12 -1.57 4.67
N LEU A 323 -10.23 -2.62 5.48
CA LEU A 323 -11.23 -2.71 6.55
C LEU A 323 -11.05 -1.61 7.61
N VAL A 324 -9.80 -1.28 7.96
CA VAL A 324 -9.46 -0.14 8.84
C VAL A 324 -9.83 1.20 8.19
N ALA A 325 -9.54 1.38 6.90
CA ALA A 325 -9.86 2.61 6.18
C ALA A 325 -11.36 2.90 6.15
N ILE A 326 -12.19 1.88 6.02
CA ILE A 326 -13.66 2.01 6.02
C ILE A 326 -14.27 1.94 7.44
N GLY A 327 -13.46 1.70 8.47
CA GLY A 327 -13.88 1.71 9.88
C GLY A 327 -14.64 0.47 10.34
N VAL A 328 -14.45 -0.66 9.68
CA VAL A 328 -15.01 -1.98 10.07
C VAL A 328 -14.14 -2.63 11.14
N VAL A 329 -12.83 -2.50 10.98
CA VAL A 329 -11.83 -3.00 11.92
C VAL A 329 -11.11 -1.81 12.56
N PRO A 330 -10.89 -1.79 13.88
CA PRO A 330 -10.15 -0.74 14.53
C PRO A 330 -8.65 -0.79 14.17
N ALA A 331 -7.97 0.36 14.27
CA ALA A 331 -6.60 0.51 13.77
C ALA A 331 -5.54 -0.27 14.56
N ASP A 332 -5.78 -0.59 15.82
CA ASP A 332 -4.91 -1.42 16.65
C ASP A 332 -4.79 -2.85 16.14
N VAL A 333 -5.85 -3.40 15.55
CA VAL A 333 -5.86 -4.77 15.02
C VAL A 333 -4.81 -4.98 13.92
N ILE A 334 -4.59 -4.00 13.04
CA ILE A 334 -3.56 -4.12 11.99
C ILE A 334 -2.15 -3.99 12.57
N LEU A 335 -1.99 -3.25 13.68
CA LEU A 335 -0.69 -3.06 14.34
C LEU A 335 -0.26 -4.29 15.16
N ASP A 336 -1.19 -5.13 15.59
CA ASP A 336 -0.91 -6.36 16.34
C ASP A 336 -0.57 -7.56 15.42
N ARG A 337 -0.52 -7.33 14.11
CA ARG A 337 -0.22 -8.37 13.11
C ARG A 337 1.11 -8.06 12.40
N PRO A 338 1.82 -9.10 11.90
CA PRO A 338 2.98 -8.87 11.06
C PRO A 338 2.62 -8.00 9.86
N ILE A 339 3.38 -6.92 9.65
CA ILE A 339 3.22 -6.08 8.46
C ILE A 339 3.87 -6.75 7.26
N TYR A 340 3.27 -6.56 6.10
CA TYR A 340 3.89 -7.00 4.86
C TYR A 340 5.02 -6.05 4.46
N MET A 341 6.18 -6.63 4.17
CA MET A 341 7.33 -5.95 3.56
C MET A 341 7.74 -6.69 2.30
N ALA A 342 7.75 -6.01 1.17
CA ALA A 342 8.21 -6.58 -0.09
C ALA A 342 9.67 -7.01 -0.01
N ARG A 343 10.51 -6.20 0.64
CA ARG A 343 11.93 -6.45 0.91
C ARG A 343 12.30 -5.98 2.31
N ARG A 344 13.26 -6.65 2.92
CA ARG A 344 13.81 -6.19 4.20
C ARG A 344 14.67 -4.95 3.95
N SER A 345 14.43 -3.92 4.75
CA SER A 345 15.20 -2.69 4.77
C SER A 345 15.13 -2.03 6.15
N ASP A 346 16.01 -1.10 6.41
CA ASP A 346 15.95 -0.14 7.52
C ASP A 346 15.76 1.30 7.02
N PHE A 347 15.47 1.46 5.73
CA PHE A 347 15.17 2.73 5.08
C PHE A 347 13.90 2.62 4.22
N PHE A 348 12.86 3.38 4.57
CA PHE A 348 11.57 3.34 3.89
C PHE A 348 11.09 4.71 3.44
N ALA A 349 10.45 4.73 2.26
CA ALA A 349 9.61 5.83 1.79
C ALA A 349 8.14 5.49 2.04
N LEU A 350 7.50 6.23 2.96
CA LEU A 350 6.09 6.05 3.31
C LEU A 350 5.20 6.66 2.22
N SER A 351 4.41 5.84 1.56
CA SER A 351 3.50 6.28 0.49
C SER A 351 2.21 5.49 0.46
N LEU A 352 1.10 6.12 0.09
CA LEU A 352 -0.15 5.42 -0.17
C LEU A 352 -0.20 4.95 -1.64
N PRO A 353 -0.41 3.67 -1.94
CA PRO A 353 -0.55 3.17 -3.32
C PRO A 353 -1.61 3.92 -4.13
N GLU A 354 -2.68 4.36 -3.48
CA GLU A 354 -3.80 5.05 -4.10
C GLU A 354 -3.51 6.51 -4.46
N THR A 355 -2.44 7.10 -3.92
CA THR A 355 -1.94 8.40 -4.35
C THR A 355 -0.89 8.22 -5.44
N ILE A 356 -1.30 7.59 -6.53
CA ILE A 356 -0.41 6.99 -7.53
C ILE A 356 0.57 7.99 -8.16
N GLU A 357 0.18 9.24 -8.35
CA GLU A 357 1.05 10.28 -8.90
C GLU A 357 2.22 10.58 -7.95
N ARG A 358 1.94 10.76 -6.64
CA ARG A 358 2.96 10.96 -5.60
C ARG A 358 3.89 9.73 -5.50
N ARG A 359 3.27 8.53 -5.46
CA ARG A 359 4.00 7.26 -5.41
C ARG A 359 4.96 7.08 -6.59
N LYS A 360 4.52 7.37 -7.81
CA LYS A 360 5.38 7.31 -9.00
C LYS A 360 6.53 8.32 -8.93
N THR A 361 6.26 9.53 -8.46
CA THR A 361 7.27 10.57 -8.34
C THR A 361 8.36 10.17 -7.35
N ILE A 362 7.99 9.67 -6.16
CA ILE A 362 9.01 9.22 -5.20
C ILE A 362 9.72 7.96 -5.68
N ALA A 363 9.04 7.00 -6.31
CA ALA A 363 9.64 5.77 -6.83
C ALA A 363 10.76 6.03 -7.86
N GLN A 364 10.65 7.11 -8.64
CA GLN A 364 11.67 7.51 -9.62
C GLN A 364 12.92 8.15 -8.99
N SER A 365 12.84 8.58 -7.73
CA SER A 365 13.90 9.30 -7.02
C SER A 365 14.24 8.67 -5.67
N LEU A 366 13.96 7.38 -5.50
CA LEU A 366 14.29 6.67 -4.27
C LEU A 366 15.81 6.69 -4.03
N PRO A 367 16.26 7.07 -2.82
CA PRO A 367 17.64 6.92 -2.42
C PRO A 367 18.11 5.46 -2.44
N VAL A 368 19.41 5.24 -2.49
CA VAL A 368 19.98 3.89 -2.44
C VAL A 368 19.58 3.18 -1.15
N GLY A 369 19.07 1.94 -1.27
CA GLY A 369 18.62 1.13 -0.13
C GLY A 369 17.24 1.52 0.44
N CYS A 370 16.60 2.54 -0.13
CA CYS A 370 15.25 2.94 0.28
C CYS A 370 14.20 2.04 -0.40
N GLU A 371 13.29 1.47 0.39
CA GLU A 371 12.15 0.67 -0.10
C GLU A 371 10.83 1.42 0.12
N LEU A 372 9.85 1.17 -0.74
CA LEU A 372 8.50 1.73 -0.56
C LEU A 372 7.72 0.96 0.52
N PHE A 373 7.14 1.69 1.47
CA PHE A 373 6.19 1.14 2.43
C PHE A 373 4.76 1.57 2.11
N ASP A 374 3.86 0.60 2.00
CA ASP A 374 2.43 0.83 1.75
C ASP A 374 1.74 1.32 3.04
N GLY A 375 1.68 2.64 3.19
CA GLY A 375 1.19 3.31 4.39
C GLY A 375 -0.18 2.82 4.84
N ILE A 376 -0.38 2.69 6.15
CA ILE A 376 -1.67 2.33 6.74
C ILE A 376 -2.68 3.44 6.41
N ARG A 377 -3.84 3.02 5.90
CA ARG A 377 -4.91 3.93 5.53
C ARG A 377 -5.98 3.95 6.60
N HIS A 378 -6.32 5.13 7.06
CA HIS A 378 -7.40 5.35 8.03
C HIS A 378 -8.29 6.51 7.57
N SER A 379 -9.50 6.54 8.06
CA SER A 379 -10.46 7.63 7.80
C SER A 379 -10.00 9.01 8.29
N SER A 380 -9.21 9.03 9.35
CA SER A 380 -8.45 10.19 9.78
C SER A 380 -7.01 9.99 9.33
N GLY A 381 -6.56 10.72 8.30
CA GLY A 381 -5.26 10.51 7.66
C GLY A 381 -4.10 10.47 8.65
N TRP A 382 -4.13 11.34 9.67
CA TRP A 382 -3.08 11.39 10.70
C TRP A 382 -3.00 10.11 11.56
N ILE A 383 -4.13 9.39 11.76
CA ILE A 383 -4.13 8.08 12.45
C ILE A 383 -3.45 7.03 11.55
N GLY A 384 -3.73 7.05 10.25
CA GLY A 384 -3.04 6.18 9.31
C GLY A 384 -1.53 6.45 9.24
N CYS A 385 -1.14 7.73 9.26
CA CYS A 385 0.26 8.15 9.33
C CYS A 385 0.92 7.63 10.62
N GLY A 386 0.37 7.94 11.80
CA GLY A 386 0.89 7.47 13.09
C GLY A 386 0.96 5.95 13.19
N GLY A 387 -0.07 5.25 12.69
CA GLY A 387 -0.09 3.79 12.58
C GLY A 387 1.05 3.24 11.70
N SER A 388 1.36 3.92 10.60
CA SER A 388 2.48 3.54 9.72
C SER A 388 3.83 3.67 10.43
N PHE A 389 4.06 4.75 11.17
CA PHE A 389 5.28 4.91 11.98
C PHE A 389 5.36 3.90 13.12
N ASN A 390 4.25 3.60 13.81
CA ASN A 390 4.20 2.56 14.82
C ASN A 390 4.55 1.19 14.23
N ALA A 391 3.93 0.81 13.11
CA ALA A 391 4.16 -0.46 12.42
C ALA A 391 5.63 -0.62 11.98
N LEU A 392 6.20 0.40 11.32
CA LEU A 392 7.61 0.42 10.91
C LEU A 392 8.57 0.33 12.10
N SER A 393 8.24 0.98 13.22
CA SER A 393 9.06 0.94 14.43
C SER A 393 9.04 -0.44 15.09
N ARG A 394 7.88 -1.10 15.16
CA ARG A 394 7.77 -2.50 15.63
C ARG A 394 8.57 -3.44 14.73
N TYR A 395 8.41 -3.31 13.41
CA TYR A 395 9.18 -4.08 12.44
C TYR A 395 10.70 -3.93 12.65
N ALA A 396 11.18 -2.70 12.81
CA ALA A 396 12.60 -2.43 13.04
C ALA A 396 13.11 -3.06 14.35
N LEU A 397 12.33 -2.97 15.43
CA LEU A 397 12.66 -3.59 16.72
C LEU A 397 12.66 -5.14 16.64
N GLU A 398 11.68 -5.75 15.98
CA GLU A 398 11.59 -7.21 15.80
C GLU A 398 12.74 -7.77 14.95
N ASN A 399 13.26 -6.96 14.00
CA ASN A 399 14.41 -7.34 13.16
C ASN A 399 15.76 -6.86 13.71
N GLU A 400 15.80 -6.38 14.95
CA GLU A 400 17.01 -5.91 15.63
C GLU A 400 17.74 -4.79 14.84
N ALA A 401 17.00 -4.01 14.06
CA ALA A 401 17.54 -2.86 13.36
C ALA A 401 17.90 -1.77 14.39
N GLY A 402 19.17 -1.44 14.50
CA GLY A 402 19.66 -0.43 15.45
C GLY A 402 19.16 0.99 15.16
N ARG A 403 18.65 1.20 13.95
CA ARG A 403 18.02 2.46 13.48
C ARG A 403 17.03 2.19 12.36
N LEU A 404 16.18 3.18 12.10
CA LEU A 404 15.21 3.21 11.01
C LEU A 404 15.22 4.58 10.37
N THR A 405 15.36 4.65 9.06
CA THR A 405 15.21 5.87 8.27
C THR A 405 13.83 5.87 7.60
N VAL A 406 13.10 6.97 7.72
CA VAL A 406 11.80 7.15 7.06
C VAL A 406 11.75 8.48 6.35
N ILE A 407 11.32 8.46 5.09
CA ILE A 407 10.95 9.66 4.32
C ILE A 407 9.49 9.57 3.91
N GLU A 408 8.81 10.71 3.77
CA GLU A 408 7.46 10.78 3.21
C GLU A 408 7.52 10.99 1.68
N ASP A 409 6.47 10.62 0.95
CA ASP A 409 6.45 10.66 -0.52
C ASP A 409 6.38 12.07 -1.13
N ASP A 410 6.27 13.10 -0.29
CA ASP A 410 6.36 14.52 -0.67
C ASP A 410 7.65 15.22 -0.20
N VAL A 411 8.65 14.44 0.22
CA VAL A 411 9.98 14.99 0.53
C VAL A 411 10.66 15.50 -0.74
N GLU A 412 11.40 16.60 -0.61
CA GLU A 412 12.33 17.10 -1.59
C GLU A 412 13.76 16.87 -1.09
N LEU A 413 14.50 16.03 -1.79
CA LEU A 413 15.87 15.65 -1.44
C LEU A 413 16.88 16.31 -2.41
N PRO A 414 18.07 16.74 -1.95
CA PRO A 414 19.13 17.25 -2.82
C PRO A 414 19.71 16.13 -3.70
N ASP A 415 20.27 16.49 -4.86
CA ASP A 415 20.84 15.55 -5.83
C ASP A 415 21.95 14.63 -5.23
N ASN A 416 22.73 15.15 -4.29
CA ASN A 416 23.78 14.42 -3.58
C ASN A 416 23.31 13.83 -2.24
N PHE A 417 22.03 13.54 -2.09
CA PHE A 417 21.47 13.06 -0.83
C PHE A 417 22.15 11.81 -0.28
N ASN A 418 22.51 10.86 -1.14
CA ASN A 418 23.17 9.63 -0.69
C ASN A 418 24.52 9.91 -0.01
N ASP A 419 25.30 10.86 -0.50
CA ASP A 419 26.59 11.26 0.10
C ASP A 419 26.34 11.96 1.44
N ILE A 420 25.35 12.84 1.49
CA ILE A 420 24.93 13.53 2.73
C ILE A 420 24.42 12.53 3.77
N LEU A 421 23.67 11.51 3.37
CA LEU A 421 23.18 10.48 4.28
C LEU A 421 24.32 9.66 4.90
N ILE A 422 25.38 9.39 4.14
CA ILE A 422 26.59 8.74 4.66
C ILE A 422 27.24 9.63 5.74
N GLU A 423 27.48 10.92 5.45
CA GLU A 423 28.03 11.90 6.41
C GLU A 423 27.19 11.97 7.70
N ILE A 424 25.86 12.04 7.57
CA ILE A 424 24.94 12.06 8.71
C ILE A 424 25.08 10.79 9.55
N ASN A 425 25.12 9.62 8.90
CA ASN A 425 25.25 8.35 9.60
C ASN A 425 26.58 8.24 10.35
N GLU A 426 27.69 8.69 9.77
CA GLU A 426 29.00 8.75 10.43
C GLU A 426 28.97 9.67 11.65
N TYR A 427 28.37 10.86 11.53
CA TYR A 427 28.16 11.78 12.66
C TYR A 427 27.35 11.13 13.78
N LEU A 428 26.24 10.49 13.46
CA LEU A 428 25.34 9.83 14.42
C LEU A 428 26.02 8.61 15.08
N ASP A 429 26.79 7.83 14.31
CA ASP A 429 27.53 6.66 14.81
C ASP A 429 28.59 7.03 15.84
N ALA A 430 29.27 8.14 15.62
CA ALA A 430 30.23 8.67 16.59
C ALA A 430 29.56 9.09 17.94
N ARG A 431 28.23 9.21 17.98
CA ARG A 431 27.44 9.73 19.12
C ARG A 431 26.30 8.81 19.58
N LYS A 432 26.45 7.50 19.41
CA LYS A 432 25.38 6.46 19.60
C LYS A 432 24.44 6.66 20.78
N SER A 433 24.89 7.16 21.90
CA SER A 433 24.08 7.32 23.11
C SER A 433 23.60 8.76 23.36
N LYS A 434 23.81 9.69 22.41
CA LYS A 434 23.57 11.12 22.61
C LYS A 434 22.45 11.70 21.74
N TRP A 435 21.74 10.87 21.01
CA TRP A 435 20.64 11.28 20.15
C TRP A 435 19.55 10.22 20.12
N ASP A 436 18.32 10.61 19.83
CA ASP A 436 17.17 9.72 19.67
C ASP A 436 16.59 9.82 18.26
N ILE A 437 16.52 11.02 17.70
CA ILE A 437 16.03 11.29 16.34
C ILE A 437 17.03 12.21 15.63
N PHE A 438 17.32 11.94 14.37
CA PHE A 438 17.81 12.95 13.44
C PHE A 438 16.65 13.41 12.57
N SER A 439 16.45 14.72 12.44
CA SER A 439 15.42 15.32 11.60
C SER A 439 16.04 16.14 10.48
N GLY A 440 15.73 15.77 9.21
CA GLY A 440 16.27 16.44 8.03
C GLY A 440 15.69 17.85 7.80
N LEU A 441 14.52 18.13 8.38
CA LEU A 441 13.92 19.44 8.42
C LEU A 441 12.93 19.56 9.60
N MET A 442 12.59 20.78 9.97
CA MET A 442 11.50 21.07 10.90
C MET A 442 10.49 22.02 10.27
N ALA A 443 9.20 21.73 10.43
CA ALA A 443 8.12 22.58 9.94
C ALA A 443 7.74 23.70 10.93
N ASP A 444 8.12 23.57 12.20
CA ASP A 444 7.99 24.57 13.26
C ASP A 444 9.00 24.28 14.38
N VAL A 445 9.24 25.26 15.24
CA VAL A 445 10.05 25.12 16.45
C VAL A 445 9.18 25.47 17.65
N HIS A 446 9.08 24.53 18.60
CA HIS A 446 8.30 24.76 19.81
C HIS A 446 8.86 25.96 20.59
N PRO A 447 8.01 26.88 21.10
CA PRO A 447 8.49 28.09 21.79
C PRO A 447 9.35 27.83 23.05
N LYS A 448 9.28 26.63 23.60
CA LYS A 448 10.06 26.20 24.77
C LYS A 448 11.22 25.26 24.39
N ALA A 449 11.52 25.12 23.11
CA ALA A 449 12.64 24.28 22.66
C ALA A 449 13.96 24.84 23.22
N LYS A 450 14.82 23.94 23.68
CA LYS A 450 16.13 24.27 24.25
C LYS A 450 17.22 23.54 23.47
N ILE A 451 18.33 24.23 23.22
CA ILE A 451 19.55 23.61 22.71
C ILE A 451 20.20 22.79 23.81
N ILE A 452 20.56 21.56 23.49
CA ILE A 452 21.33 20.64 24.32
C ILE A 452 22.82 20.70 23.95
N SER A 453 23.12 20.68 22.66
CA SER A 453 24.50 20.85 22.15
C SER A 453 24.50 21.44 20.74
N VAL A 454 25.64 22.04 20.38
CA VAL A 454 25.96 22.50 19.01
C VAL A 454 27.32 21.92 18.65
N ASP A 455 27.39 21.19 17.56
CA ASP A 455 28.60 20.53 17.05
C ASP A 455 28.90 20.98 15.63
N GLN A 456 30.20 21.03 15.27
CA GLN A 456 30.68 21.18 13.90
C GLN A 456 31.27 19.85 13.43
N TYR A 457 30.80 19.37 12.28
CA TYR A 457 31.30 18.13 11.67
C TYR A 457 31.28 18.24 10.14
N GLU A 458 32.38 17.96 9.47
CA GLU A 458 32.55 18.03 8.01
C GLU A 458 31.99 19.31 7.36
N GLY A 459 32.19 20.46 8.04
CA GLY A 459 31.73 21.78 7.58
C GLY A 459 30.27 22.10 7.79
N ARG A 460 29.50 21.21 8.45
CA ARG A 460 28.08 21.36 8.75
C ARG A 460 27.86 21.55 10.25
N THR A 461 26.87 22.38 10.59
CA THR A 461 26.48 22.59 11.98
C THR A 461 25.36 21.60 12.36
N TYR A 462 25.59 20.79 13.40
CA TYR A 462 24.59 19.91 13.99
C TYR A 462 24.11 20.47 15.32
N VAL A 463 22.82 20.62 15.46
CA VAL A 463 22.18 21.17 16.66
C VAL A 463 21.33 20.11 17.30
N THR A 464 21.57 19.78 18.58
CA THR A 464 20.70 18.90 19.36
C THR A 464 19.75 19.73 20.18
N ILE A 465 18.44 19.47 20.05
CA ILE A 465 17.36 20.15 20.77
C ILE A 465 16.44 19.13 21.45
N ASP A 466 15.61 19.59 22.40
CA ASP A 466 14.69 18.77 23.20
C ASP A 466 13.26 18.68 22.64
N LYS A 467 13.02 19.13 21.41
CA LYS A 467 11.69 19.15 20.79
C LYS A 467 11.78 18.87 19.29
N MET A 468 10.73 18.25 18.75
CA MET A 468 10.62 17.92 17.33
C MET A 468 9.25 18.26 16.77
N THR A 469 9.18 18.70 15.51
CA THR A 469 7.95 18.95 14.76
C THR A 469 8.16 18.75 13.26
N SER A 470 8.29 17.52 12.82
CA SER A 470 8.18 17.09 11.41
C SER A 470 8.43 15.59 11.28
N THR A 471 7.84 14.96 10.28
CA THR A 471 8.04 13.52 9.98
C THR A 471 8.52 13.29 8.54
N VAL A 472 8.78 14.34 7.79
CA VAL A 472 9.07 14.28 6.35
C VAL A 472 10.36 13.52 6.01
N PHE A 473 11.42 13.72 6.79
CA PHE A 473 12.66 12.93 6.72
C PHE A 473 13.27 12.81 8.11
N ASN A 474 13.29 11.60 8.64
CA ASN A 474 13.88 11.33 9.95
C ASN A 474 14.65 10.02 9.98
N ILE A 475 15.67 9.98 10.87
CA ILE A 475 16.37 8.77 11.28
C ILE A 475 16.07 8.57 12.76
N TYR A 476 15.52 7.42 13.12
CA TYR A 476 15.17 7.04 14.47
C TYR A 476 16.16 6.01 15.01
N ASN A 477 16.70 6.21 16.20
CA ASN A 477 17.48 5.18 16.87
C ASN A 477 16.57 4.25 17.68
N GLU A 478 17.14 3.24 18.32
CA GLU A 478 16.39 2.23 19.08
C GLU A 478 15.51 2.85 20.20
N SER A 479 15.97 3.94 20.87
CA SER A 479 15.17 4.61 21.91
C SER A 479 13.92 5.27 21.32
N ALA A 480 14.05 5.94 20.19
CA ALA A 480 12.93 6.55 19.49
C ALA A 480 11.98 5.50 18.92
N LEU A 481 12.50 4.36 18.40
CA LEU A 481 11.68 3.25 17.94
C LEU A 481 10.80 2.68 19.05
N LYS A 482 11.35 2.53 20.27
CA LYS A 482 10.58 2.12 21.46
C LYS A 482 9.45 3.10 21.80
N ILE A 483 9.68 4.40 21.67
CA ILE A 483 8.65 5.42 21.85
C ILE A 483 7.56 5.29 20.79
N LEU A 484 7.94 5.25 19.52
CA LEU A 484 7.00 5.15 18.40
C LEU A 484 6.17 3.86 18.43
N SER A 485 6.76 2.73 18.85
CA SER A 485 6.05 1.46 18.98
C SER A 485 4.95 1.46 20.06
N GLN A 486 4.94 2.44 20.94
CA GLN A 486 3.92 2.62 21.99
C GLN A 486 2.86 3.67 21.64
N TRP A 487 2.94 4.26 20.43
CA TRP A 487 1.92 5.20 19.96
C TRP A 487 0.54 4.54 19.92
N ASP A 488 -0.48 5.22 20.50
CA ASP A 488 -1.83 4.67 20.65
C ASP A 488 -2.77 5.09 19.50
N PRO A 489 -3.16 4.18 18.60
CA PRO A 489 -4.08 4.47 17.51
C PRO A 489 -5.52 4.76 17.97
N LEU A 490 -5.90 4.37 19.18
CA LEU A 490 -7.24 4.57 19.75
C LEU A 490 -7.40 5.96 20.37
N ASN A 491 -6.32 6.64 20.67
CA ASN A 491 -6.35 8.03 21.12
C ASN A 491 -6.64 8.95 19.92
N THR A 492 -7.88 9.42 19.82
CA THR A 492 -8.36 10.24 18.69
C THR A 492 -8.15 11.75 18.88
N ASP A 493 -7.40 12.20 19.89
CA ASP A 493 -7.09 13.61 20.08
C ASP A 493 -5.93 14.07 19.18
N ALA A 494 -6.27 14.66 18.04
CA ALA A 494 -5.29 15.18 17.07
C ALA A 494 -4.38 16.31 17.64
N VAL A 495 -4.73 16.93 18.75
CA VAL A 495 -3.90 17.98 19.37
C VAL A 495 -2.70 17.38 20.10
N THR A 496 -2.84 16.15 20.58
CA THR A 496 -1.85 15.50 21.44
C THR A 496 -1.24 14.24 20.80
N ASN A 497 -1.91 13.64 19.83
CA ASN A 497 -1.58 12.31 19.32
C ASN A 497 -1.33 12.25 17.80
N THR A 498 -1.29 13.37 17.04
CA THR A 498 -0.59 13.33 15.74
C THR A 498 0.86 12.95 16.00
N ILE A 499 1.48 12.21 15.12
CA ILE A 499 2.77 11.57 15.37
C ILE A 499 3.87 12.59 15.77
N ASP A 500 3.88 13.76 15.14
CA ASP A 500 4.76 14.87 15.47
C ASP A 500 4.47 15.44 16.86
N ARG A 501 3.20 15.62 17.25
CA ARG A 501 2.79 16.08 18.58
C ARG A 501 3.01 15.04 19.66
N TYR A 502 2.88 13.78 19.33
CA TYR A 502 3.22 12.68 20.23
C TYR A 502 4.71 12.67 20.57
N LEU A 503 5.57 12.83 19.57
CA LEU A 503 7.02 12.92 19.75
C LEU A 503 7.43 14.22 20.48
N GLU A 504 6.83 15.37 20.14
CA GLU A 504 7.12 16.66 20.79
C GLU A 504 6.87 16.63 22.30
N ARG A 505 5.95 15.79 22.77
CA ARG A 505 5.56 15.68 24.18
C ARG A 505 6.45 14.75 24.99
N GLN A 506 7.32 14.00 24.35
CA GLN A 506 8.24 13.13 25.06
C GLN A 506 9.21 13.99 25.89
N GLU A 507 9.43 13.57 27.12
CA GLU A 507 10.44 14.17 27.99
C GLU A 507 11.82 13.61 27.63
N ASP A 508 12.86 14.43 27.77
CA ASP A 508 14.27 14.06 27.55
C ASP A 508 14.62 13.54 26.14
N ILE A 509 13.76 13.82 25.13
CA ILE A 509 14.07 13.47 23.74
C ILE A 509 15.18 14.36 23.19
N ARG A 510 16.13 13.75 22.47
CA ARG A 510 17.27 14.43 21.87
C ARG A 510 17.15 14.37 20.35
N VAL A 511 16.81 15.50 19.77
CA VAL A 511 16.59 15.62 18.33
C VAL A 511 17.74 16.38 17.71
N VAL A 512 18.46 15.75 16.80
CA VAL A 512 19.56 16.37 16.04
C VAL A 512 18.98 16.92 14.75
N VAL A 513 19.32 18.16 14.41
CA VAL A 513 19.07 18.77 13.10
C VAL A 513 20.39 19.30 12.54
N ALA A 514 20.52 19.27 11.22
CA ALA A 514 21.63 19.91 10.52
C ALA A 514 21.23 21.30 10.03
N LEU A 515 22.14 22.25 10.06
CA LEU A 515 21.97 23.58 9.47
C LEU A 515 22.98 23.80 8.33
N PRO A 516 22.48 24.26 7.15
CA PRO A 516 21.08 24.37 6.78
C PRO A 516 20.35 23.03 6.76
N PHE A 517 19.00 23.02 6.78
CA PHE A 517 18.22 21.79 6.69
C PHE A 517 18.57 20.99 5.43
N ILE A 518 18.51 19.66 5.54
CA ILE A 518 18.95 18.73 4.47
C ILE A 518 17.88 18.53 3.42
N ALA A 519 16.61 18.56 3.84
CA ALA A 519 15.48 18.24 2.99
C ALA A 519 14.51 19.41 2.88
N GLY A 520 13.73 19.42 1.80
CA GLY A 520 12.60 20.29 1.57
C GLY A 520 11.27 19.51 1.52
N HIS A 521 10.24 20.20 1.11
CA HIS A 521 8.90 19.66 0.96
C HIS A 521 8.34 20.05 -0.41
N LYS A 522 7.90 19.09 -1.22
CA LYS A 522 7.34 19.33 -2.56
C LYS A 522 6.09 20.20 -2.47
N GLU A 523 6.12 21.39 -3.08
CA GLU A 523 5.05 22.40 -3.01
C GLU A 523 3.79 22.01 -3.77
N ASP A 524 3.94 21.31 -4.89
CA ASP A 524 2.87 20.89 -5.80
C ASP A 524 2.05 19.69 -5.30
N ALA A 525 2.46 19.08 -4.18
CA ALA A 525 1.75 17.98 -3.58
C ALA A 525 0.56 18.45 -2.72
N THR A 526 -0.54 17.68 -2.75
CA THR A 526 -1.68 17.91 -1.84
C THR A 526 -1.56 16.98 -0.63
N SER A 527 -1.64 17.54 0.57
CA SER A 527 -1.62 16.76 1.82
C SER A 527 -2.78 15.77 1.89
N THR A 528 -2.48 14.48 2.02
CA THR A 528 -3.47 13.42 2.25
C THR A 528 -4.04 13.46 3.67
N LEU A 529 -3.33 14.09 4.60
CA LEU A 529 -3.75 14.25 6.00
C LEU A 529 -4.77 15.37 6.16
N TRP A 530 -4.56 16.49 5.47
CA TRP A 530 -5.27 17.74 5.71
C TRP A 530 -5.99 18.31 4.50
N GLY A 531 -5.70 17.80 3.28
CA GLY A 531 -6.38 18.17 2.04
C GLY A 531 -6.08 19.57 1.51
N PHE A 532 -4.94 20.18 1.88
CA PHE A 532 -4.45 21.44 1.33
C PHE A 532 -3.12 21.26 0.61
N GLU A 533 -2.74 22.21 -0.24
CA GLU A 533 -1.48 22.20 -0.98
C GLU A 533 -0.29 22.45 -0.06
N ASN A 534 0.82 21.80 -0.36
CA ASN A 534 2.04 21.83 0.47
C ASN A 534 2.81 23.16 0.40
N GLU A 535 2.54 24.01 -0.58
CA GLU A 535 3.15 25.36 -0.74
C GLU A 535 3.23 26.15 0.58
N ARG A 536 2.26 25.94 1.46
CA ARG A 536 2.23 26.60 2.78
C ARG A 536 3.37 26.20 3.70
N TYR A 537 4.01 25.05 3.50
CA TYR A 537 5.07 24.56 4.38
C TYR A 537 6.42 25.22 4.12
N THR A 538 6.71 25.63 2.88
CA THR A 538 7.97 26.29 2.50
C THR A 538 8.30 27.49 3.40
N PRO A 539 7.41 28.48 3.59
CA PRO A 539 7.70 29.60 4.49
C PRO A 539 7.78 29.18 5.97
N MET A 540 7.07 28.11 6.38
CA MET A 540 7.15 27.59 7.75
C MET A 540 8.50 26.93 8.04
N ILE A 541 9.02 26.14 7.10
CA ILE A 541 10.33 25.48 7.18
C ILE A 541 11.45 26.54 7.24
N ALA A 542 11.39 27.54 6.35
CA ALA A 542 12.37 28.63 6.36
C ALA A 542 12.34 29.45 7.67
N GLU A 543 11.17 29.65 8.26
CA GLU A 543 11.05 30.32 9.56
C GLU A 543 11.57 29.44 10.69
N ALA A 544 11.30 28.12 10.65
CA ALA A 544 11.82 27.18 11.62
C ALA A 544 13.36 27.14 11.61
N GLN A 545 13.99 27.13 10.43
CA GLN A 545 15.44 27.19 10.31
C GLN A 545 15.99 28.47 10.94
N ARG A 546 15.44 29.64 10.59
CA ARG A 546 15.88 30.92 11.19
C ARG A 546 15.75 30.95 12.71
N LYS A 547 14.69 30.37 13.26
CA LYS A 547 14.52 30.26 14.73
C LYS A 547 15.62 29.42 15.37
N ILE A 548 15.99 28.27 14.75
CA ILE A 548 17.07 27.43 15.28
C ILE A 548 18.41 28.16 15.17
N GLU A 549 18.69 28.83 14.05
CA GLU A 549 19.89 29.67 13.87
C GLU A 549 20.00 30.74 14.97
N ALA A 550 18.90 31.43 15.26
CA ALA A 550 18.87 32.43 16.35
C ALA A 550 19.12 31.81 17.75
N LEU A 551 18.55 30.63 18.01
CA LEU A 551 18.81 29.89 19.26
C LEU A 551 20.29 29.47 19.35
N VAL A 552 20.93 29.09 18.26
CA VAL A 552 22.37 28.76 18.21
C VAL A 552 23.23 29.99 18.53
N GLU A 553 22.88 31.15 18.00
CA GLU A 553 23.58 32.42 18.34
C GLU A 553 23.45 32.77 19.82
N GLU A 554 22.24 32.58 20.42
CA GLU A 554 22.03 32.79 21.86
C GLU A 554 22.82 31.79 22.68
N TRP A 555 22.85 30.53 22.30
CA TRP A 555 23.57 29.47 22.99
C TRP A 555 25.09 29.75 23.02
N HIS A 556 25.66 30.20 21.90
CA HIS A 556 27.08 30.60 21.86
C HIS A 556 27.36 31.81 22.76
N ARG A 557 26.47 32.82 22.74
CA ARG A 557 26.62 33.99 23.64
C ARG A 557 26.56 33.62 25.12
N GLY A 558 25.71 32.66 25.50
CA GLY A 558 25.56 32.20 26.89
C GLY A 558 26.71 31.30 27.35
N ASN A 559 27.42 30.62 26.46
CA ASN A 559 28.52 29.71 26.79
C ASN A 559 29.92 30.38 26.69
N HIS A 560 30.00 31.63 26.24
CA HIS A 560 31.23 32.43 26.18
C HIS A 560 31.39 33.40 27.40
N VAL A 561 30.50 33.30 28.39
CA VAL A 561 30.61 33.96 29.71
C VAL A 561 30.97 32.87 30.73
#